data_f7d2bdff8298f6e35b02ff7921719323
#
_entry.id   f7d2bdff8298f6e35b02ff7921719323
#
_cell.length_a   1.000
_cell.length_b   1.000
_cell.length_c   1.000
_cell.angle_alpha   90.00
_cell.angle_beta   90.00
_cell.angle_gamma   90.00
#
_symmetry.space_group_name_H-M   'P 1'
#
loop_
_entity.id
_entity.type
_entity.pdbx_description
1 polymer ?
#
loop_
_entity_poly.entity_id
_entity_poly.type
_entity_poly.pdbx_seq_one_letter_code
_entity_poly.pdbx_strand_id
1 'polypeptide(L)'
;MTTKNIIRKGKRAWGILSRIAFAIMFTLCLNSCRDSDEDDRAINNRALADHSTLIYIVADNNLSDYGKDSFERIQKAYYNAPNKKDGNIFVYLDNHDELPALYWLDPEYGITQISNYQEQNSVSPSVIRHVCTQAFNSGRRTNSVNSVIFWSHGTNWFPAPDNKGSRSFGKDNADEINIPEMAAALKGLSINNLMFDACLMGSVEVAAEFAGIADVLVASPAEILTTSFPYHTIIPALCTPNPDMHKIVDLYYAYYNSLSEQYKSGILTAVELSGINKLAEEFGRLKAASYSDAHLPSITAMTYDRENVHLFFDLKQFARMCHDKIAADDEQKAENLHDNFLKAYNACKVYTRHTD
;
A
#
# COMPACT_ATOMS: atom_id res chain seq x y z
N MET A 1 6.39 6.06 -82.90
CA MET A 1 5.73 6.31 -81.62
C MET A 1 6.80 6.91 -80.65
N THR A 2 6.63 8.16 -80.36
CA THR A 2 7.70 8.97 -79.75
C THR A 2 7.73 8.80 -78.21
N THR A 3 8.94 8.78 -77.69
CA THR A 3 9.32 8.62 -76.23
C THR A 3 8.50 9.48 -75.26
N LYS A 4 7.87 10.56 -75.69
CA LYS A 4 7.01 11.44 -74.90
C LYS A 4 5.69 10.79 -74.42
N ASN A 5 5.17 9.75 -75.15
CA ASN A 5 3.92 9.10 -74.76
C ASN A 5 4.10 8.02 -73.66
N ILE A 6 5.28 7.47 -73.55
CA ILE A 6 5.60 6.48 -72.50
C ILE A 6 5.78 7.15 -71.11
N ILE A 7 6.41 8.31 -71.09
CA ILE A 7 6.61 9.08 -69.83
C ILE A 7 5.29 9.65 -69.29
N ARG A 8 4.34 9.96 -70.18
CA ARG A 8 3.02 10.51 -69.75
C ARG A 8 2.08 9.45 -69.17
N LYS A 9 2.20 8.17 -69.60
CA LYS A 9 1.47 7.03 -69.03
C LYS A 9 2.07 6.61 -67.64
N GLY A 10 3.39 6.64 -67.49
CA GLY A 10 4.05 6.33 -66.24
C GLY A 10 3.73 7.33 -65.11
N LYS A 11 3.67 8.63 -65.42
CA LYS A 11 3.31 9.67 -64.43
C LYS A 11 1.84 9.62 -63.98
N ARG A 12 0.90 9.15 -64.81
CA ARG A 12 -0.50 8.93 -64.41
C ARG A 12 -0.67 7.69 -63.52
N ALA A 13 0.04 6.61 -63.79
CA ALA A 13 -0.01 5.40 -62.97
C ALA A 13 0.61 5.63 -61.57
N TRP A 14 1.68 6.40 -61.46
CA TRP A 14 2.30 6.74 -60.17
C TRP A 14 1.46 7.68 -59.32
N GLY A 15 0.74 8.61 -59.91
CA GLY A 15 -0.20 9.50 -59.24
C GLY A 15 -1.42 8.80 -58.65
N ILE A 16 -1.87 7.71 -59.28
CA ILE A 16 -2.99 6.90 -58.80
C ILE A 16 -2.55 5.97 -57.68
N LEU A 17 -1.40 5.32 -57.82
CA LEU A 17 -0.83 4.46 -56.78
C LEU A 17 -0.47 5.23 -55.48
N SER A 18 0.04 6.47 -55.60
CA SER A 18 0.32 7.30 -54.44
C SER A 18 -0.94 7.76 -53.69
N ARG A 19 -2.05 8.01 -54.43
CA ARG A 19 -3.33 8.38 -53.81
C ARG A 19 -4.04 7.19 -53.15
N ILE A 20 -3.88 5.99 -53.67
CA ILE A 20 -4.42 4.77 -53.09
C ILE A 20 -3.61 4.40 -51.85
N ALA A 21 -2.26 4.50 -51.86
CA ALA A 21 -1.41 4.27 -50.69
C ALA A 21 -1.70 5.27 -49.57
N PHE A 22 -1.97 6.55 -49.90
CA PHE A 22 -2.32 7.56 -48.89
C PHE A 22 -3.74 7.35 -48.32
N ALA A 23 -4.69 6.88 -49.11
CA ALA A 23 -6.04 6.55 -48.65
C ALA A 23 -6.05 5.30 -47.75
N ILE A 24 -5.23 4.28 -48.06
CA ILE A 24 -5.10 3.07 -47.21
C ILE A 24 -4.35 3.39 -45.91
N MET A 25 -3.34 4.26 -45.96
CA MET A 25 -2.63 4.68 -44.73
C MET A 25 -3.51 5.55 -43.81
N PHE A 26 -4.40 6.37 -44.39
CA PHE A 26 -5.35 7.19 -43.61
C PHE A 26 -6.49 6.36 -43.03
N THR A 27 -6.93 5.27 -43.69
CA THR A 27 -7.93 4.35 -43.14
C THR A 27 -7.36 3.43 -42.08
N LEU A 28 -6.06 3.10 -42.12
CA LEU A 28 -5.38 2.33 -41.06
C LEU A 28 -5.13 3.18 -39.78
N CYS A 29 -4.90 4.49 -39.91
CA CYS A 29 -4.79 5.40 -38.76
C CYS A 29 -6.13 5.69 -38.09
N LEU A 30 -7.27 5.53 -38.78
CA LEU A 30 -8.60 5.76 -38.19
C LEU A 30 -9.14 4.54 -37.41
N ASN A 31 -8.56 3.35 -37.59
CA ASN A 31 -8.94 2.17 -36.83
C ASN A 31 -8.09 1.96 -35.57
N SER A 32 -7.01 2.73 -35.36
CA SER A 32 -6.17 2.65 -34.17
C SER A 32 -6.69 3.48 -32.98
N CYS A 33 -7.73 4.31 -33.16
CA CYS A 33 -8.34 5.13 -32.09
C CYS A 33 -9.70 4.60 -31.62
N ARG A 34 -10.08 3.37 -32.00
CA ARG A 34 -11.43 2.86 -31.67
C ARG A 34 -11.48 2.00 -30.39
N ASP A 35 -10.35 1.45 -29.96
CA ASP A 35 -10.34 0.52 -28.82
C ASP A 35 -10.32 1.24 -27.46
N SER A 36 -9.74 2.46 -27.35
CA SER A 36 -9.72 3.19 -26.08
C SER A 36 -11.08 3.76 -25.65
N ASP A 37 -11.92 4.16 -26.63
CA ASP A 37 -13.22 4.79 -26.32
C ASP A 37 -14.30 3.75 -25.95
N GLU A 38 -14.17 2.50 -26.38
CA GLU A 38 -15.11 1.41 -26.02
C GLU A 38 -14.78 0.86 -24.63
N ASP A 39 -13.50 0.75 -24.26
CA ASP A 39 -13.07 0.33 -22.93
C ASP A 39 -13.41 1.39 -21.87
N ASP A 40 -13.21 2.67 -22.14
CA ASP A 40 -13.61 3.77 -21.25
C ASP A 40 -15.13 3.85 -21.05
N ARG A 41 -15.94 3.57 -22.10
CA ARG A 41 -17.40 3.49 -21.99
C ARG A 41 -17.87 2.26 -21.23
N ALA A 42 -17.17 1.14 -21.37
CA ALA A 42 -17.48 -0.09 -20.65
C ALA A 42 -17.27 0.08 -19.14
N ILE A 43 -16.21 0.76 -18.71
CA ILE A 43 -15.94 1.08 -17.30
C ILE A 43 -17.00 2.03 -16.73
N ASN A 44 -17.42 3.06 -17.49
CA ASN A 44 -18.37 4.08 -17.04
C ASN A 44 -19.82 3.58 -16.87
N ASN A 45 -20.20 2.43 -17.43
CA ASN A 45 -21.56 1.88 -17.35
C ASN A 45 -21.72 0.73 -16.34
N ARG A 46 -20.68 0.38 -15.58
CA ARG A 46 -20.71 -0.74 -14.63
C ARG A 46 -21.26 -0.30 -13.28
N ALA A 47 -21.98 -1.20 -12.63
CA ALA A 47 -22.42 -0.98 -11.25
C ALA A 47 -21.20 -1.00 -10.33
N LEU A 48 -20.79 0.17 -9.86
CA LEU A 48 -19.67 0.35 -8.95
C LEU A 48 -20.10 0.00 -7.52
N ALA A 49 -19.24 -0.70 -6.77
CA ALA A 49 -19.44 -0.98 -5.37
C ALA A 49 -19.19 0.27 -4.50
N ASP A 50 -19.72 0.24 -3.27
CA ASP A 50 -19.54 1.33 -2.30
C ASP A 50 -18.15 1.34 -1.63
N HIS A 51 -17.35 0.31 -1.87
CA HIS A 51 -15.99 0.18 -1.38
C HIS A 51 -15.01 -0.13 -2.51
N SER A 52 -13.84 0.49 -2.46
CA SER A 52 -12.73 0.23 -3.39
C SER A 52 -11.44 -0.02 -2.64
N THR A 53 -10.75 -1.11 -2.97
CA THR A 53 -9.41 -1.42 -2.46
C THR A 53 -8.41 -1.37 -3.59
N LEU A 54 -7.35 -0.58 -3.43
CA LEU A 54 -6.15 -0.65 -4.26
C LEU A 54 -5.09 -1.48 -3.54
N ILE A 55 -4.55 -2.49 -4.21
CA ILE A 55 -3.35 -3.21 -3.78
C ILE A 55 -2.21 -2.73 -4.66
N TYR A 56 -1.26 -2.00 -4.06
CA TYR A 56 -0.15 -1.35 -4.73
C TYR A 56 1.11 -2.17 -4.53
N ILE A 57 1.51 -2.98 -5.53
CA ILE A 57 2.63 -3.92 -5.47
C ILE A 57 3.85 -3.30 -6.15
N VAL A 58 4.89 -3.00 -5.35
CA VAL A 58 6.21 -2.56 -5.83
C VAL A 58 7.18 -3.73 -5.68
N ALA A 59 7.44 -4.39 -6.77
CA ALA A 59 8.21 -5.63 -6.83
C ALA A 59 9.31 -5.62 -7.90
N ASP A 60 9.68 -4.47 -8.49
CA ASP A 60 10.86 -4.35 -9.34
C ASP A 60 12.15 -4.36 -8.50
N ASN A 61 12.35 -5.50 -7.83
CA ASN A 61 13.44 -5.80 -6.93
C ASN A 61 13.55 -7.32 -6.70
N ASN A 62 14.27 -7.75 -5.66
CA ASN A 62 14.41 -9.19 -5.32
C ASN A 62 13.11 -9.87 -4.84
N LEU A 63 11.98 -9.14 -4.75
CA LEU A 63 10.65 -9.71 -4.47
C LEU A 63 9.80 -9.91 -5.74
N SER A 64 10.36 -9.78 -6.96
CA SER A 64 9.61 -9.82 -8.22
C SER A 64 8.72 -11.07 -8.34
N ASP A 65 9.27 -12.25 -8.10
CA ASP A 65 8.52 -13.52 -8.16
C ASP A 65 7.42 -13.58 -7.08
N TYR A 66 7.68 -13.05 -5.88
CA TYR A 66 6.69 -12.98 -4.79
C TYR A 66 5.56 -11.98 -5.08
N GLY A 67 5.88 -10.88 -5.77
CA GLY A 67 4.90 -9.91 -6.24
C GLY A 67 3.91 -10.52 -7.24
N LYS A 68 4.43 -11.29 -8.21
CA LYS A 68 3.62 -12.04 -9.17
C LYS A 68 2.75 -13.09 -8.49
N ASP A 69 3.33 -13.91 -7.62
CA ASP A 69 2.58 -14.91 -6.84
C ASP A 69 1.48 -14.25 -5.98
N SER A 70 1.78 -13.10 -5.39
CA SER A 70 0.77 -12.33 -4.63
C SER A 70 -0.37 -11.86 -5.54
N PHE A 71 -0.08 -11.37 -6.74
CA PHE A 71 -1.10 -10.96 -7.70
C PHE A 71 -1.98 -12.15 -8.12
N GLU A 72 -1.40 -13.30 -8.41
CA GLU A 72 -2.16 -14.52 -8.74
C GLU A 72 -3.06 -14.98 -7.57
N ARG A 73 -2.54 -14.93 -6.32
CA ARG A 73 -3.31 -15.25 -5.11
C ARG A 73 -4.46 -14.28 -4.88
N ILE A 74 -4.25 -12.98 -5.14
CA ILE A 74 -5.29 -11.94 -5.07
C ILE A 74 -6.39 -12.24 -6.09
N GLN A 75 -6.03 -12.50 -7.35
CA GLN A 75 -6.98 -12.86 -8.42
C GLN A 75 -7.80 -14.08 -8.03
N LYS A 76 -7.14 -15.17 -7.64
CA LYS A 76 -7.80 -16.41 -7.23
C LYS A 76 -8.74 -16.18 -6.05
N ALA A 77 -8.32 -15.41 -5.06
CA ALA A 77 -9.14 -15.07 -3.91
C ALA A 77 -10.39 -14.28 -4.31
N TYR A 78 -10.23 -13.28 -5.18
CA TYR A 78 -11.32 -12.44 -5.64
C TYR A 78 -12.37 -13.23 -6.44
N TYR A 79 -11.94 -14.01 -7.44
CA TYR A 79 -12.87 -14.75 -8.28
C TYR A 79 -13.61 -15.88 -7.53
N ASN A 80 -13.01 -16.38 -6.45
CA ASN A 80 -13.64 -17.36 -5.56
C ASN A 80 -14.49 -16.71 -4.44
N ALA A 81 -14.41 -15.40 -4.24
CA ALA A 81 -15.18 -14.70 -3.22
C ALA A 81 -16.68 -14.70 -3.58
N PRO A 82 -17.57 -15.16 -2.66
CA PRO A 82 -19.02 -15.19 -2.92
C PRO A 82 -19.61 -13.77 -3.04
N ASN A 83 -18.96 -12.78 -2.43
CA ASN A 83 -19.37 -11.39 -2.38
C ASN A 83 -18.47 -10.45 -3.24
N LYS A 84 -17.82 -10.97 -4.26
CA LYS A 84 -16.90 -10.20 -5.11
C LYS A 84 -17.52 -8.97 -5.80
N LYS A 85 -18.84 -8.94 -5.94
CA LYS A 85 -19.57 -7.81 -6.53
C LYS A 85 -19.80 -6.64 -5.54
N ASP A 86 -19.56 -6.86 -4.25
CA ASP A 86 -19.86 -5.89 -3.19
C ASP A 86 -18.69 -4.92 -2.94
N GLY A 87 -17.51 -5.19 -3.54
CA GLY A 87 -16.34 -4.34 -3.46
C GLY A 87 -15.50 -4.37 -4.73
N ASN A 88 -14.90 -3.24 -5.09
CA ASN A 88 -13.96 -3.15 -6.21
C ASN A 88 -12.54 -3.48 -5.73
N ILE A 89 -11.83 -4.34 -6.45
CA ILE A 89 -10.41 -4.61 -6.22
C ILE A 89 -9.60 -4.14 -7.43
N PHE A 90 -8.70 -3.21 -7.17
CA PHE A 90 -7.69 -2.74 -8.11
C PHE A 90 -6.33 -3.26 -7.70
N VAL A 91 -5.48 -3.60 -8.67
CA VAL A 91 -4.09 -4.00 -8.40
C VAL A 91 -3.18 -3.21 -9.32
N TYR A 92 -2.29 -2.43 -8.74
CA TYR A 92 -1.12 -1.92 -9.43
C TYR A 92 0.01 -2.91 -9.22
N LEU A 93 0.62 -3.36 -10.30
CA LEU A 93 1.76 -4.27 -10.28
C LEU A 93 2.91 -3.65 -11.05
N ASP A 94 4.03 -3.51 -10.37
CA ASP A 94 5.33 -3.21 -10.93
C ASP A 94 6.29 -4.32 -10.55
N ASN A 95 6.88 -4.99 -11.53
CA ASN A 95 7.80 -6.10 -11.34
C ASN A 95 8.90 -6.08 -12.40
N HIS A 96 9.92 -6.88 -12.21
CA HIS A 96 11.15 -6.86 -13.01
C HIS A 96 10.97 -7.24 -14.50
N ASP A 97 9.93 -7.98 -14.87
CA ASP A 97 9.79 -8.58 -16.19
C ASP A 97 8.76 -7.88 -17.08
N GLU A 98 7.89 -7.07 -16.52
CA GLU A 98 6.77 -6.46 -17.22
C GLU A 98 6.67 -4.98 -16.87
N LEU A 99 6.19 -4.17 -17.81
CA LEU A 99 5.92 -2.75 -17.56
C LEU A 99 4.85 -2.59 -16.48
N PRO A 100 4.97 -1.56 -15.63
CA PRO A 100 3.98 -1.31 -14.59
C PRO A 100 2.58 -1.14 -15.15
N ALA A 101 1.57 -1.73 -14.50
CA ALA A 101 0.19 -1.66 -14.96
C ALA A 101 -0.82 -1.60 -13.80
N LEU A 102 -1.95 -0.95 -14.04
CA LEU A 102 -3.09 -0.92 -13.15
C LEU A 102 -4.21 -1.81 -13.71
N TYR A 103 -4.65 -2.75 -12.90
CA TYR A 103 -5.70 -3.72 -13.22
C TYR A 103 -6.93 -3.49 -12.35
N TRP A 104 -8.09 -3.76 -12.90
CA TRP A 104 -9.33 -3.96 -12.17
C TRP A 104 -9.74 -5.43 -12.27
N LEU A 105 -10.05 -6.04 -11.15
CA LEU A 105 -10.62 -7.38 -11.12
C LEU A 105 -12.13 -7.24 -11.33
N ASP A 106 -12.56 -7.41 -12.56
CA ASP A 106 -13.98 -7.33 -12.92
C ASP A 106 -14.71 -8.60 -12.50
N PRO A 107 -15.82 -8.49 -11.76
CA PRO A 107 -16.54 -9.66 -11.28
C PRO A 107 -17.21 -10.49 -12.39
N GLU A 108 -17.39 -9.94 -13.59
CA GLU A 108 -18.10 -10.56 -14.71
C GLU A 108 -17.18 -10.92 -15.89
N TYR A 109 -16.23 -10.02 -16.21
CA TYR A 109 -15.44 -10.14 -17.43
C TYR A 109 -13.98 -10.53 -17.19
N GLY A 110 -13.57 -10.69 -15.92
CA GLY A 110 -12.21 -11.09 -15.58
C GLY A 110 -11.28 -9.90 -15.35
N ILE A 111 -9.97 -10.09 -15.57
CA ILE A 111 -8.98 -9.05 -15.36
C ILE A 111 -9.07 -8.02 -16.47
N THR A 112 -9.31 -6.76 -16.10
CA THR A 112 -9.32 -5.64 -17.02
C THR A 112 -8.13 -4.74 -16.73
N GLN A 113 -7.24 -4.57 -17.67
CA GLN A 113 -6.14 -3.61 -17.57
C GLN A 113 -6.69 -2.20 -17.79
N ILE A 114 -6.62 -1.36 -16.76
CA ILE A 114 -7.10 0.03 -16.81
C ILE A 114 -6.06 0.94 -17.46
N SER A 115 -4.79 0.75 -17.08
CA SER A 115 -3.68 1.55 -17.57
C SER A 115 -2.41 0.73 -17.66
N ASN A 116 -1.64 1.04 -18.69
CA ASN A 116 -0.28 0.55 -18.88
C ASN A 116 0.65 1.77 -18.82
N TYR A 117 1.70 1.67 -18.04
CA TYR A 117 2.66 2.77 -17.86
C TYR A 117 3.96 2.45 -18.58
N GLN A 118 4.70 3.48 -18.97
CA GLN A 118 6.11 3.29 -19.28
C GLN A 118 6.85 2.96 -17.99
N GLU A 119 8.06 2.41 -18.12
CA GLU A 119 8.94 2.21 -16.97
C GLU A 119 9.05 3.49 -16.14
N GLN A 120 8.79 3.39 -14.85
CA GLN A 120 8.72 4.52 -13.95
C GLN A 120 9.06 4.11 -12.53
N ASN A 121 9.57 5.04 -11.73
CA ASN A 121 9.85 4.80 -10.32
C ASN A 121 8.54 4.73 -9.52
N SER A 122 8.10 3.52 -9.17
CA SER A 122 6.86 3.24 -8.45
C SER A 122 6.88 3.66 -6.98
N VAL A 123 8.03 4.03 -6.43
CA VAL A 123 8.12 4.66 -5.11
C VAL A 123 8.21 6.19 -5.19
N SER A 124 8.12 6.79 -6.38
CA SER A 124 8.02 8.24 -6.52
C SER A 124 6.69 8.76 -5.97
N PRO A 125 6.68 9.86 -5.17
CA PRO A 125 5.45 10.48 -4.65
C PRO A 125 4.41 10.80 -5.72
N SER A 126 4.84 11.24 -6.89
CA SER A 126 3.96 11.58 -8.01
C SER A 126 3.28 10.35 -8.61
N VAL A 127 4.01 9.25 -8.74
CA VAL A 127 3.48 7.97 -9.27
C VAL A 127 2.49 7.35 -8.28
N ILE A 128 2.83 7.27 -7.00
CA ILE A 128 1.93 6.79 -5.94
C ILE A 128 0.61 7.59 -5.98
N ARG A 129 0.71 8.92 -5.97
CA ARG A 129 -0.47 9.78 -6.01
C ARG A 129 -1.30 9.58 -7.28
N HIS A 130 -0.65 9.49 -8.44
CA HIS A 130 -1.33 9.31 -9.72
C HIS A 130 -2.10 7.99 -9.77
N VAL A 131 -1.46 6.88 -9.45
CA VAL A 131 -2.06 5.54 -9.47
C VAL A 131 -3.21 5.43 -8.45
N CYS A 132 -3.03 5.91 -7.21
CA CYS A 132 -4.10 5.94 -6.21
C CYS A 132 -5.30 6.76 -6.69
N THR A 133 -5.06 7.94 -7.28
CA THR A 133 -6.12 8.79 -7.82
C THR A 133 -6.87 8.09 -8.94
N GLN A 134 -6.16 7.45 -9.85
CA GLN A 134 -6.76 6.74 -10.98
C GLN A 134 -7.59 5.54 -10.52
N ALA A 135 -7.07 4.70 -9.63
CA ALA A 135 -7.79 3.56 -9.08
C ALA A 135 -9.10 3.99 -8.39
N PHE A 136 -9.02 5.00 -7.50
CA PHE A 136 -10.18 5.46 -6.76
C PHE A 136 -11.21 6.16 -7.65
N ASN A 137 -10.79 6.92 -8.65
CA ASN A 137 -11.71 7.54 -9.60
C ASN A 137 -12.40 6.50 -10.49
N SER A 138 -11.73 5.41 -10.84
CA SER A 138 -12.29 4.32 -11.65
C SER A 138 -13.38 3.53 -10.93
N GLY A 139 -13.32 3.44 -9.59
CA GLY A 139 -14.26 2.67 -8.77
C GLY A 139 -15.28 3.50 -7.97
N ARG A 140 -15.30 4.82 -8.13
CA ARG A 140 -15.92 5.71 -7.14
C ARG A 140 -17.41 5.93 -7.33
N ARG A 141 -18.19 5.56 -6.28
CA ARG A 141 -19.46 6.24 -5.96
C ARG A 141 -19.21 7.41 -5.01
N THR A 142 -20.10 8.39 -5.03
CA THR A 142 -20.10 9.47 -4.02
C THR A 142 -20.20 8.84 -2.63
N ASN A 143 -19.26 9.15 -1.71
CA ASN A 143 -19.14 8.59 -0.35
C ASN A 143 -18.67 7.13 -0.26
N SER A 144 -17.92 6.61 -1.24
CA SER A 144 -17.31 5.28 -1.13
C SER A 144 -16.19 5.24 -0.08
N VAL A 145 -16.08 4.11 0.62
CA VAL A 145 -14.94 3.78 1.47
C VAL A 145 -13.77 3.36 0.58
N ASN A 146 -12.58 3.89 0.83
CA ASN A 146 -11.38 3.54 0.09
C ASN A 146 -10.33 2.90 1.01
N SER A 147 -9.78 1.78 0.56
CA SER A 147 -8.67 1.09 1.22
C SER A 147 -7.46 1.01 0.29
N VAL A 148 -6.27 1.11 0.87
CA VAL A 148 -5.00 0.88 0.14
C VAL A 148 -4.19 -0.14 0.91
N ILE A 149 -3.65 -1.13 0.19
CA ILE A 149 -2.62 -2.05 0.68
C ILE A 149 -1.34 -1.75 -0.08
N PHE A 150 -0.31 -1.31 0.59
CA PHE A 150 1.02 -1.16 0.03
C PHE A 150 1.85 -2.43 0.31
N TRP A 151 2.29 -3.06 -0.76
CA TRP A 151 3.06 -4.31 -0.74
C TRP A 151 4.47 -4.07 -1.28
N SER A 152 5.49 -4.27 -0.47
CA SER A 152 6.91 -4.27 -0.83
C SER A 152 7.79 -4.57 0.38
N HIS A 153 9.09 -4.25 0.29
CA HIS A 153 9.95 -4.07 1.47
C HIS A 153 9.46 -2.92 2.34
N GLY A 154 9.70 -3.01 3.64
CA GLY A 154 9.47 -1.93 4.61
C GLY A 154 10.57 -1.95 5.66
N THR A 155 11.08 -0.77 6.01
CA THR A 155 12.15 -0.60 6.99
C THR A 155 11.78 0.39 8.09
N ASN A 156 10.52 0.84 8.12
CA ASN A 156 10.06 1.86 9.05
C ASN A 156 10.86 3.17 8.90
N TRP A 157 11.47 3.65 9.98
CA TRP A 157 12.37 4.81 9.98
C TRP A 157 13.85 4.40 10.06
N PHE A 158 14.18 3.15 9.74
CA PHE A 158 15.56 2.66 9.70
C PHE A 158 16.37 3.43 8.65
N PRO A 159 17.56 3.95 8.99
CA PRO A 159 18.42 4.56 7.98
C PRO A 159 18.88 3.50 6.97
N ALA A 160 18.86 3.85 5.67
CA ALA A 160 19.47 3.01 4.66
C ALA A 160 20.96 2.76 4.98
N PRO A 161 21.53 1.60 4.60
CA PRO A 161 22.91 1.21 4.95
C PRO A 161 24.01 2.18 4.51
N ASP A 162 23.71 3.08 3.59
CA ASP A 162 24.65 4.02 2.94
C ASP A 162 24.55 5.48 3.43
N ASN A 163 24.06 5.70 4.65
CA ASN A 163 23.93 7.02 5.29
C ASN A 163 23.04 8.04 4.55
N LYS A 164 22.22 7.64 3.60
CA LYS A 164 21.29 8.52 2.91
C LYS A 164 19.98 8.79 3.65
N GLY A 165 19.90 8.40 4.92
CA GLY A 165 18.82 8.81 5.83
C GLY A 165 17.43 8.37 5.42
N SER A 166 17.29 7.22 4.80
CA SER A 166 16.00 6.70 4.33
C SER A 166 15.22 6.07 5.48
N ARG A 167 14.07 6.63 5.75
CA ARG A 167 12.97 6.03 6.53
C ARG A 167 11.99 5.55 5.50
N SER A 168 11.91 4.24 5.19
CA SER A 168 11.42 3.89 3.88
C SER A 168 10.34 2.82 3.85
N PHE A 169 9.50 2.99 2.86
CA PHE A 169 8.66 1.97 2.27
C PHE A 169 9.08 1.76 0.82
N GLY A 170 8.92 0.51 0.34
CA GLY A 170 9.09 0.14 -1.04
C GLY A 170 10.54 0.11 -1.47
N LYS A 171 10.79 -0.69 -2.47
CA LYS A 171 12.05 -0.71 -3.19
C LYS A 171 11.75 -0.93 -4.66
N ASP A 172 12.11 0.05 -5.48
CA ASP A 172 12.04 0.02 -6.92
C ASP A 172 13.45 0.21 -7.45
N ASN A 173 14.04 -0.85 -8.00
CA ASN A 173 15.47 -0.91 -8.29
C ASN A 173 16.33 -0.51 -7.07
N ALA A 174 16.86 0.71 -7.06
CA ALA A 174 17.65 1.26 -5.95
C ALA A 174 16.91 2.36 -5.17
N ASP A 175 15.72 2.75 -5.61
CA ASP A 175 14.95 3.83 -5.04
C ASP A 175 14.00 3.32 -3.94
N GLU A 176 13.81 4.14 -2.92
CA GLU A 176 12.89 3.94 -1.80
C GLU A 176 12.20 5.28 -1.49
N ILE A 177 11.00 5.25 -0.88
CA ILE A 177 10.31 6.46 -0.46
C ILE A 177 10.36 6.65 1.05
N ASN A 178 10.66 7.85 1.52
CA ASN A 178 10.53 8.21 2.93
C ASN A 178 9.06 8.24 3.37
N ILE A 179 8.78 7.81 4.58
CA ILE A 179 7.41 7.79 5.12
C ILE A 179 6.74 9.17 5.10
N PRO A 180 7.41 10.29 5.49
CA PRO A 180 6.82 11.63 5.36
C PRO A 180 6.49 12.04 3.92
N GLU A 181 7.31 11.65 2.94
CA GLU A 181 7.08 11.93 1.52
C GLU A 181 5.89 11.12 0.99
N MET A 182 5.79 9.84 1.40
CA MET A 182 4.65 8.98 1.10
C MET A 182 3.36 9.55 1.70
N ALA A 183 3.39 9.99 2.95
CA ALA A 183 2.26 10.64 3.61
C ALA A 183 1.82 11.91 2.86
N ALA A 184 2.78 12.73 2.43
CA ALA A 184 2.50 13.92 1.61
C ALA A 184 1.88 13.56 0.25
N ALA A 185 2.32 12.48 -0.40
CA ALA A 185 1.75 12.00 -1.65
C ALA A 185 0.29 11.56 -1.49
N LEU A 186 -0.08 10.95 -0.37
CA LEU A 186 -1.42 10.46 -0.07
C LEU A 186 -2.37 11.53 0.47
N LYS A 187 -1.85 12.66 0.91
CA LYS A 187 -2.65 13.74 1.51
C LYS A 187 -3.76 14.24 0.58
N GLY A 188 -5.00 14.26 1.11
CA GLY A 188 -6.19 14.71 0.38
C GLY A 188 -6.79 13.64 -0.57
N LEU A 189 -6.21 12.44 -0.63
CA LEU A 189 -6.89 11.26 -1.17
C LEU A 189 -7.80 10.72 -0.07
N SER A 190 -9.07 10.52 -0.36
CA SER A 190 -10.05 10.02 0.62
C SER A 190 -9.75 8.55 0.96
N ILE A 191 -8.77 8.30 1.83
CA ILE A 191 -8.36 6.96 2.28
C ILE A 191 -8.96 6.73 3.66
N ASN A 192 -9.74 5.66 3.83
CA ASN A 192 -10.25 5.25 5.13
C ASN A 192 -9.32 4.24 5.78
N ASN A 193 -8.90 3.23 5.03
CA ASN A 193 -8.06 2.17 5.55
C ASN A 193 -6.71 2.14 4.80
N LEU A 194 -5.64 2.36 5.52
CA LEU A 194 -4.27 2.24 5.02
C LEU A 194 -3.66 0.97 5.59
N MET A 195 -3.17 0.10 4.73
CA MET A 195 -2.57 -1.17 5.14
C MET A 195 -1.19 -1.32 4.53
N PHE A 196 -0.28 -1.94 5.29
CA PHE A 196 1.05 -2.31 4.81
C PHE A 196 1.24 -3.82 4.89
N ASP A 197 1.36 -4.46 3.74
CA ASP A 197 1.90 -5.81 3.60
C ASP A 197 3.41 -5.70 3.37
N ALA A 198 4.08 -5.22 4.41
CA ALA A 198 5.51 -4.88 4.46
C ALA A 198 6.01 -4.96 5.91
N CYS A 199 7.30 -5.27 6.07
CA CYS A 199 7.94 -5.41 7.38
C CYS A 199 7.94 -4.10 8.17
N LEU A 200 7.83 -4.18 9.49
CA LEU A 200 8.12 -3.11 10.46
C LEU A 200 7.25 -1.84 10.38
N MET A 201 6.21 -1.79 9.54
CA MET A 201 5.41 -0.58 9.31
C MET A 201 4.40 -0.25 10.44
N GLY A 202 4.31 -1.08 11.49
CA GLY A 202 3.34 -0.94 12.59
C GLY A 202 3.85 -0.14 13.79
N SER A 203 4.70 0.86 13.62
CA SER A 203 5.18 1.71 14.72
C SER A 203 4.32 2.95 14.93
N VAL A 204 4.41 3.56 16.11
CA VAL A 204 3.72 4.82 16.44
C VAL A 204 4.25 5.98 15.58
N GLU A 205 5.52 5.95 15.21
CA GLU A 205 6.15 6.95 14.35
C GLU A 205 5.55 6.92 12.94
N VAL A 206 5.41 5.72 12.34
CA VAL A 206 4.73 5.55 11.04
C VAL A 206 3.27 5.98 11.15
N ALA A 207 2.56 5.54 12.21
CA ALA A 207 1.16 5.91 12.40
C ALA A 207 0.96 7.44 12.52
N ALA A 208 1.89 8.15 13.19
CA ALA A 208 1.83 9.60 13.34
C ALA A 208 1.95 10.36 12.01
N GLU A 209 2.77 9.87 11.07
CA GLU A 209 2.92 10.50 9.74
C GLU A 209 1.63 10.41 8.90
N PHE A 210 0.80 9.38 9.11
CA PHE A 210 -0.47 9.22 8.41
C PHE A 210 -1.68 9.81 9.16
N ALA A 211 -1.45 10.53 10.28
CA ALA A 211 -2.52 11.22 10.99
C ALA A 211 -3.24 12.24 10.09
N GLY A 212 -4.58 12.12 10.01
CA GLY A 212 -5.41 12.97 9.14
C GLY A 212 -5.30 12.65 7.64
N ILE A 213 -4.66 11.55 7.26
CA ILE A 213 -4.58 11.03 5.89
C ILE A 213 -5.47 9.79 5.75
N ALA A 214 -5.47 8.91 6.74
CA ALA A 214 -6.37 7.75 6.82
C ALA A 214 -7.07 7.71 8.17
N ASP A 215 -8.15 6.91 8.29
CA ASP A 215 -8.86 6.70 9.54
C ASP A 215 -8.20 5.59 10.37
N VAL A 216 -7.80 4.50 9.70
CA VAL A 216 -7.19 3.31 10.33
C VAL A 216 -5.91 2.92 9.60
N LEU A 217 -4.87 2.61 10.37
CA LEU A 217 -3.64 1.95 9.89
C LEU A 217 -3.66 0.48 10.29
N VAL A 218 -3.37 -0.43 9.35
CA VAL A 218 -3.14 -1.86 9.61
C VAL A 218 -1.73 -2.23 9.15
N ALA A 219 -0.87 -2.61 10.09
CA ALA A 219 0.53 -2.93 9.78
C ALA A 219 1.14 -3.86 10.83
N SER A 220 2.23 -4.52 10.46
CA SER A 220 3.04 -5.32 11.39
C SER A 220 4.13 -4.47 12.04
N PRO A 221 4.28 -4.51 13.37
CA PRO A 221 5.44 -3.90 14.04
C PRO A 221 6.73 -4.72 13.88
N ALA A 222 6.63 -5.95 13.36
CA ALA A 222 7.74 -6.86 13.12
C ALA A 222 7.86 -7.21 11.63
N GLU A 223 8.81 -8.09 11.29
CA GLU A 223 8.95 -8.63 9.94
C GLU A 223 7.73 -9.46 9.53
N ILE A 224 7.34 -9.35 8.26
CA ILE A 224 6.33 -10.21 7.62
C ILE A 224 7.05 -11.27 6.78
N LEU A 225 6.59 -12.52 6.87
CA LEU A 225 7.11 -13.60 6.02
C LEU A 225 6.77 -13.34 4.54
N THR A 226 7.59 -13.83 3.63
CA THR A 226 7.38 -13.71 2.17
C THR A 226 6.06 -14.32 1.68
N THR A 227 5.39 -15.16 2.50
CA THR A 227 4.02 -15.60 2.27
C THR A 227 3.00 -14.47 2.33
N SER A 228 3.40 -13.29 2.89
CA SER A 228 2.61 -12.07 2.79
C SER A 228 1.23 -12.17 3.45
N PHE A 229 0.30 -11.28 3.15
CA PHE A 229 -1.07 -11.38 3.66
C PHE A 229 -1.78 -12.63 3.13
N PRO A 230 -2.64 -13.30 3.96
CA PRO A 230 -3.44 -14.44 3.52
C PRO A 230 -4.61 -13.96 2.65
N TYR A 231 -4.32 -13.56 1.40
CA TYR A 231 -5.28 -12.95 0.48
C TYR A 231 -6.55 -13.77 0.27
N HIS A 232 -6.46 -15.11 0.36
CA HIS A 232 -7.63 -16.00 0.22
C HIS A 232 -8.72 -15.75 1.28
N THR A 233 -8.37 -15.19 2.45
CA THR A 233 -9.32 -14.82 3.50
C THR A 233 -9.54 -13.31 3.59
N ILE A 234 -8.52 -12.51 3.29
CA ILE A 234 -8.57 -11.05 3.39
C ILE A 234 -9.38 -10.44 2.24
N ILE A 235 -9.20 -10.89 1.00
CA ILE A 235 -9.92 -10.33 -0.16
C ILE A 235 -11.45 -10.43 0.00
N PRO A 236 -12.05 -11.59 0.39
CA PRO A 236 -13.50 -11.64 0.66
C PRO A 236 -13.95 -10.67 1.76
N ALA A 237 -13.12 -10.44 2.79
CA ALA A 237 -13.43 -9.48 3.85
C ALA A 237 -13.34 -8.03 3.37
N LEU A 238 -12.46 -7.73 2.42
CA LEU A 238 -12.36 -6.42 1.76
C LEU A 238 -13.47 -6.18 0.74
N CYS A 239 -14.07 -7.23 0.15
CA CYS A 239 -15.23 -7.11 -0.73
C CYS A 239 -16.52 -6.88 0.05
N THR A 240 -16.53 -5.96 1.02
CA THR A 240 -17.71 -5.53 1.78
C THR A 240 -17.82 -4.01 1.72
N PRO A 241 -19.03 -3.44 1.82
CA PRO A 241 -19.19 -1.99 1.74
C PRO A 241 -18.42 -1.19 2.81
N ASN A 242 -18.21 -1.78 3.97
CA ASN A 242 -17.45 -1.20 5.07
C ASN A 242 -16.59 -2.28 5.74
N PRO A 243 -15.36 -2.53 5.24
CA PRO A 243 -14.50 -3.58 5.77
C PRO A 243 -14.09 -3.30 7.21
N ASP A 244 -14.18 -4.33 8.05
CA ASP A 244 -13.75 -4.29 9.45
C ASP A 244 -12.25 -4.60 9.56
N MET A 245 -11.45 -3.63 9.95
CA MET A 245 -9.99 -3.77 10.08
C MET A 245 -9.58 -4.68 11.24
N HIS A 246 -10.37 -4.81 12.31
CA HIS A 246 -10.11 -5.81 13.36
C HIS A 246 -10.30 -7.22 12.80
N LYS A 247 -11.30 -7.42 11.95
CA LYS A 247 -11.51 -8.69 11.25
C LYS A 247 -10.33 -9.06 10.34
N ILE A 248 -9.73 -8.10 9.67
CA ILE A 248 -8.51 -8.32 8.87
C ILE A 248 -7.37 -8.82 9.75
N VAL A 249 -7.17 -8.20 10.92
CA VAL A 249 -6.16 -8.63 11.91
C VAL A 249 -6.43 -10.06 12.42
N ASP A 250 -7.70 -10.39 12.72
CA ASP A 250 -8.09 -11.75 13.14
C ASP A 250 -7.85 -12.80 12.06
N LEU A 251 -8.14 -12.48 10.79
CA LEU A 251 -7.92 -13.39 9.66
C LEU A 251 -6.42 -13.64 9.43
N TYR A 252 -5.60 -12.60 9.54
CA TYR A 252 -4.14 -12.73 9.50
C TYR A 252 -3.62 -13.63 10.60
N TYR A 253 -4.01 -13.37 11.85
CA TYR A 253 -3.65 -14.19 12.99
C TYR A 253 -4.09 -15.65 12.83
N ALA A 254 -5.34 -15.90 12.45
CA ALA A 254 -5.89 -17.24 12.29
C ALA A 254 -5.09 -18.04 11.26
N TYR A 255 -4.69 -17.43 10.16
CA TYR A 255 -3.84 -18.05 9.15
C TYR A 255 -2.48 -18.43 9.71
N TYR A 256 -1.71 -17.46 10.23
CA TYR A 256 -0.36 -17.73 10.72
C TYR A 256 -0.35 -18.67 11.93
N ASN A 257 -1.37 -18.60 12.78
CA ASN A 257 -1.52 -19.53 13.91
C ASN A 257 -1.85 -20.96 13.48
N SER A 258 -2.36 -21.17 12.28
CA SER A 258 -2.64 -22.52 11.71
C SER A 258 -1.43 -23.17 11.04
N LEU A 259 -0.34 -22.43 10.82
CA LEU A 259 0.85 -22.95 10.16
C LEU A 259 1.70 -23.79 11.11
N SER A 260 2.65 -24.55 10.52
CA SER A 260 3.63 -25.32 11.30
C SER A 260 4.61 -24.39 12.03
N GLU A 261 5.26 -24.89 13.08
CA GLU A 261 6.07 -24.12 14.03
C GLU A 261 7.02 -23.09 13.39
N GLN A 262 7.76 -23.46 12.35
CA GLN A 262 8.71 -22.56 11.69
C GLN A 262 8.06 -21.42 10.91
N TYR A 263 6.78 -21.55 10.53
CA TYR A 263 6.00 -20.53 9.81
C TYR A 263 4.93 -19.90 10.71
N LYS A 264 4.77 -20.40 11.93
CA LYS A 264 3.86 -19.82 12.93
C LYS A 264 4.50 -18.55 13.52
N SER A 265 4.64 -17.54 12.67
CA SER A 265 5.26 -16.27 13.04
C SER A 265 4.52 -15.13 12.37
N GLY A 266 3.69 -14.43 13.11
CA GLY A 266 2.95 -13.29 12.61
C GLY A 266 2.40 -12.41 13.72
N ILE A 267 2.50 -11.12 13.51
CA ILE A 267 1.86 -10.09 14.32
C ILE A 267 1.28 -9.04 13.39
N LEU A 268 0.06 -8.61 13.66
CA LEU A 268 -0.59 -7.53 12.92
C LEU A 268 -1.37 -6.65 13.89
N THR A 269 -1.35 -5.35 13.64
CA THR A 269 -1.99 -4.35 14.48
C THR A 269 -2.87 -3.44 13.62
N ALA A 270 -4.09 -3.14 14.10
CA ALA A 270 -4.94 -2.06 13.61
C ALA A 270 -4.92 -0.92 14.63
N VAL A 271 -4.79 0.33 14.16
CA VAL A 271 -4.72 1.54 14.98
C VAL A 271 -5.62 2.61 14.38
N GLU A 272 -6.55 3.18 15.17
CA GLU A 272 -7.28 4.38 14.78
C GLU A 272 -6.36 5.61 14.87
N LEU A 273 -6.20 6.31 13.74
CA LEU A 273 -5.23 7.41 13.62
C LEU A 273 -5.69 8.74 14.21
N SER A 274 -6.98 8.89 14.52
CA SER A 274 -7.54 10.13 15.08
C SER A 274 -6.92 10.55 16.43
N GLY A 275 -6.45 9.57 17.23
CA GLY A 275 -5.83 9.78 18.55
C GLY A 275 -4.30 9.83 18.53
N ILE A 276 -3.65 9.49 17.41
CA ILE A 276 -2.22 9.16 17.38
C ILE A 276 -1.30 10.32 17.77
N ASN A 277 -1.61 11.55 17.33
CA ASN A 277 -0.83 12.74 17.69
C ASN A 277 -0.86 13.00 19.20
N LYS A 278 -2.02 12.78 19.85
CA LYS A 278 -2.14 12.90 21.29
C LYS A 278 -1.33 11.82 22.02
N LEU A 279 -1.34 10.60 21.51
CA LEU A 279 -0.51 9.51 22.03
C LEU A 279 0.98 9.87 21.95
N ALA A 280 1.44 10.35 20.80
CA ALA A 280 2.84 10.78 20.62
C ALA A 280 3.24 11.91 21.58
N GLU A 281 2.34 12.89 21.79
CA GLU A 281 2.55 13.99 22.74
C GLU A 281 2.69 13.48 24.19
N GLU A 282 1.75 12.63 24.66
CA GLU A 282 1.76 12.14 26.05
C GLU A 282 2.93 11.18 26.30
N PHE A 283 3.28 10.34 25.32
CA PHE A 283 4.48 9.51 25.41
C PHE A 283 5.75 10.37 25.46
N GLY A 284 5.84 11.42 24.64
CA GLY A 284 6.95 12.36 24.65
C GLY A 284 7.13 13.05 26.02
N ARG A 285 6.03 13.44 26.69
CA ARG A 285 6.05 14.02 28.04
C ARG A 285 6.55 13.01 29.10
N LEU A 286 6.05 11.77 29.03
CA LEU A 286 6.45 10.69 29.93
C LEU A 286 7.94 10.37 29.75
N LYS A 287 8.40 10.20 28.51
CA LYS A 287 9.82 9.95 28.19
C LYS A 287 10.72 11.09 28.64
N ALA A 288 10.38 12.34 28.36
CA ALA A 288 11.19 13.50 28.74
C ALA A 288 11.31 13.69 30.26
N ALA A 289 10.31 13.25 31.02
CA ALA A 289 10.36 13.28 32.48
C ALA A 289 11.22 12.16 33.09
N SER A 290 11.45 11.06 32.35
CA SER A 290 12.16 9.86 32.83
C SER A 290 13.64 9.83 32.43
N TYR A 291 13.96 10.14 31.19
CA TYR A 291 15.30 10.00 30.61
C TYR A 291 15.69 11.22 29.79
N SER A 292 16.97 11.63 29.92
CA SER A 292 17.56 12.59 29.00
C SER A 292 17.98 11.90 27.71
N ASP A 293 17.93 12.62 26.57
CA ASP A 293 18.36 12.08 25.27
C ASP A 293 19.81 11.61 25.23
N ALA A 294 20.65 12.10 26.16
CA ALA A 294 22.05 11.70 26.28
C ALA A 294 22.28 10.36 27.04
N HIS A 295 21.27 9.85 27.74
CA HIS A 295 21.39 8.66 28.57
C HIS A 295 20.13 7.82 28.51
N LEU A 296 19.90 7.14 27.39
CA LEU A 296 18.91 6.08 27.32
C LEU A 296 19.47 4.86 28.08
N PRO A 297 18.68 4.24 28.96
CA PRO A 297 19.11 3.03 29.66
C PRO A 297 19.17 1.86 28.67
N SER A 298 19.73 0.74 29.13
CA SER A 298 19.47 -0.55 28.52
C SER A 298 17.96 -0.79 28.55
N ILE A 299 17.29 -0.75 27.39
CA ILE A 299 15.85 -0.94 27.29
C ILE A 299 15.56 -2.43 27.41
N THR A 300 14.74 -2.81 28.40
CA THR A 300 14.35 -4.20 28.68
C THR A 300 12.96 -4.53 28.12
N ALA A 301 12.33 -3.60 27.41
CA ALA A 301 11.07 -3.84 26.70
C ALA A 301 11.26 -4.86 25.58
N MET A 302 10.19 -5.57 25.23
CA MET A 302 10.16 -6.49 24.09
C MET A 302 10.54 -5.77 22.81
N THR A 303 11.36 -6.40 21.97
CA THR A 303 11.85 -5.88 20.69
C THR A 303 11.14 -6.55 19.53
N TYR A 304 10.93 -5.79 18.45
CA TYR A 304 10.28 -6.27 17.23
C TYR A 304 11.24 -6.48 16.06
N ASP A 305 12.46 -5.95 16.15
CA ASP A 305 13.52 -6.15 15.17
C ASP A 305 14.49 -7.26 15.57
N ARG A 306 15.24 -7.76 14.59
CA ARG A 306 16.29 -8.79 14.77
C ARG A 306 17.71 -8.22 14.66
N GLU A 307 17.84 -6.91 14.78
CA GLU A 307 19.11 -6.23 14.66
C GLU A 307 20.01 -6.45 15.90
N ASN A 308 21.33 -6.33 15.72
CA ASN A 308 22.27 -6.42 16.83
C ASN A 308 22.09 -5.28 17.87
N VAL A 309 21.63 -4.13 17.40
CA VAL A 309 21.21 -3.01 18.23
C VAL A 309 19.73 -2.78 17.97
N HIS A 310 18.89 -3.16 18.91
CA HIS A 310 17.46 -3.03 18.78
C HIS A 310 17.00 -1.58 18.74
N LEU A 311 16.06 -1.27 17.85
CA LEU A 311 15.49 0.06 17.66
C LEU A 311 13.97 0.09 17.84
N PHE A 312 13.28 -1.03 17.69
CA PHE A 312 11.82 -1.13 17.78
C PHE A 312 11.40 -1.89 19.04
N PHE A 313 10.76 -1.17 19.95
CA PHE A 313 10.38 -1.67 21.26
C PHE A 313 8.86 -1.62 21.44
N ASP A 314 8.34 -2.49 22.31
CA ASP A 314 6.94 -2.40 22.72
C ASP A 314 6.68 -1.09 23.46
N LEU A 315 5.77 -0.27 22.91
CA LEU A 315 5.50 1.08 23.39
C LEU A 315 4.95 1.09 24.83
N LYS A 316 4.09 0.13 25.20
CA LYS A 316 3.52 0.07 26.54
C LYS A 316 4.56 -0.35 27.59
N GLN A 317 5.41 -1.31 27.23
CA GLN A 317 6.50 -1.73 28.13
C GLN A 317 7.53 -0.61 28.31
N PHE A 318 7.85 0.11 27.22
CA PHE A 318 8.75 1.27 27.34
C PHE A 318 8.12 2.40 28.17
N ALA A 319 6.84 2.69 27.98
CA ALA A 319 6.11 3.65 28.83
C ALA A 319 6.12 3.24 30.30
N ARG A 320 5.99 1.94 30.62
CA ARG A 320 6.10 1.43 31.98
C ARG A 320 7.50 1.62 32.57
N MET A 321 8.56 1.38 31.79
CA MET A 321 9.93 1.68 32.22
C MET A 321 10.14 3.17 32.53
N CYS A 322 9.56 4.05 31.74
CA CYS A 322 9.56 5.49 32.00
C CYS A 322 8.84 5.83 33.31
N HIS A 323 7.68 5.24 33.55
CA HIS A 323 6.94 5.38 34.80
C HIS A 323 7.80 4.96 36.01
N ASP A 324 8.35 3.75 35.98
CA ASP A 324 9.12 3.18 37.13
C ASP A 324 10.36 4.02 37.43
N LYS A 325 10.96 4.63 36.41
CA LYS A 325 12.09 5.56 36.59
C LYS A 325 11.69 6.85 37.30
N ILE A 326 10.53 7.43 36.96
CA ILE A 326 10.02 8.65 37.63
C ILE A 326 9.54 8.33 39.03
N ALA A 327 8.86 7.20 39.24
CA ALA A 327 8.27 6.78 40.50
C ALA A 327 9.32 6.60 41.62
N ALA A 328 10.58 6.29 41.26
CA ALA A 328 11.67 6.21 42.20
C ALA A 328 11.95 7.54 42.97
N ASP A 329 11.58 8.69 42.34
CA ASP A 329 11.76 10.03 42.89
C ASP A 329 10.43 10.69 43.25
N ASP A 330 9.37 10.46 42.44
CA ASP A 330 8.05 11.10 42.58
C ASP A 330 6.94 10.18 42.01
N GLU A 331 6.35 9.36 42.89
CA GLU A 331 5.28 8.40 42.54
C GLU A 331 4.05 9.08 41.96
N GLN A 332 3.60 10.19 42.56
CA GLN A 332 2.39 10.89 42.09
C GLN A 332 2.54 11.49 40.70
N LYS A 333 3.73 12.01 40.37
CA LYS A 333 4.07 12.50 39.06
C LYS A 333 4.12 11.37 38.01
N ALA A 334 4.73 10.23 38.41
CA ALA A 334 4.79 9.04 37.55
C ALA A 334 3.41 8.53 37.16
N GLU A 335 2.52 8.34 38.15
CA GLU A 335 1.14 7.91 37.94
C GLU A 335 0.38 8.88 37.03
N ASN A 336 0.46 10.18 37.27
CA ASN A 336 -0.25 11.19 36.44
C ASN A 336 0.20 11.16 34.97
N LEU A 337 1.48 11.07 34.69
CA LEU A 337 2.02 11.02 33.33
C LEU A 337 1.67 9.71 32.63
N HIS A 338 1.79 8.59 33.33
CA HIS A 338 1.48 7.28 32.79
C HIS A 338 -0.02 7.10 32.51
N ASP A 339 -0.88 7.59 33.38
CA ASP A 339 -2.32 7.60 33.18
C ASP A 339 -2.74 8.43 31.95
N ASN A 340 -2.12 9.58 31.72
CA ASN A 340 -2.35 10.38 30.53
C ASN A 340 -1.93 9.65 29.26
N PHE A 341 -0.76 8.98 29.29
CA PHE A 341 -0.31 8.11 28.21
C PHE A 341 -1.33 6.98 27.94
N LEU A 342 -1.77 6.25 28.99
CA LEU A 342 -2.72 5.15 28.83
C LEU A 342 -4.06 5.62 28.29
N LYS A 343 -4.55 6.79 28.70
CA LYS A 343 -5.78 7.39 28.13
C LYS A 343 -5.63 7.67 26.65
N ALA A 344 -4.49 8.26 26.24
CA ALA A 344 -4.20 8.53 24.83
C ALA A 344 -4.03 7.24 24.01
N TYR A 345 -3.33 6.23 24.57
CA TYR A 345 -3.17 4.93 23.96
C TYR A 345 -4.52 4.23 23.69
N ASN A 346 -5.39 4.21 24.70
CA ASN A 346 -6.70 3.58 24.61
C ASN A 346 -7.62 4.32 23.59
N ALA A 347 -7.45 5.64 23.41
CA ALA A 347 -8.19 6.41 22.43
C ALA A 347 -7.83 6.03 20.98
N CYS A 348 -6.62 5.48 20.75
CA CYS A 348 -6.22 4.95 19.42
C CYS A 348 -6.81 3.57 19.10
N LYS A 349 -7.58 2.96 20.02
CA LYS A 349 -8.21 1.64 19.86
C LYS A 349 -7.28 0.59 19.24
N VAL A 350 -6.04 0.54 19.74
CA VAL A 350 -5.03 -0.39 19.24
C VAL A 350 -5.50 -1.83 19.41
N TYR A 351 -5.61 -2.54 18.29
CA TYR A 351 -6.02 -3.94 18.24
C TYR A 351 -4.91 -4.80 17.62
N THR A 352 -4.28 -5.63 18.41
CA THR A 352 -3.14 -6.46 18.00
C THR A 352 -3.45 -7.94 18.20
N ARG A 353 -3.04 -8.76 17.22
CA ARG A 353 -3.00 -10.22 17.34
C ARG A 353 -1.63 -10.70 16.91
N HIS A 354 -1.09 -11.66 17.67
CA HIS A 354 0.20 -12.28 17.37
C HIS A 354 0.13 -13.79 17.65
N THR A 355 0.95 -14.53 16.95
CA THR A 355 1.22 -15.94 17.24
C THR A 355 2.11 -16.04 18.48
N ASP A 356 2.10 -17.20 19.13
CA ASP A 356 2.96 -17.50 20.30
C ASP A 356 4.42 -17.66 19.86
#